data_60afac0f45030c7e0b2de31f21f3cc84
#
_entry.id   60afac0f45030c7e0b2de31f21f3cc84
#
_cell.length_a   1.000
_cell.length_b   1.000
_cell.length_c   1.000
_cell.angle_alpha   90.00
_cell.angle_beta   90.00
_cell.angle_gamma   90.00
#
_symmetry.space_group_name_H-M   'P 1'
#
loop_
_entity.id
_entity.type
_entity.pdbx_description
1 polymer ?
#
loop_
_entity_poly.entity_id
_entity_poly.type
_entity_poly.pdbx_seq_one_letter_code
_entity_poly.pdbx_strand_id
1 'polypeptide(L)'
;MTYNLEFDSRALKEFQKMGEPVKLQFKKKLAEVLEQPHIPANRLRGLPDCYKIKLRASGYRLVYQVIDVQIVVLVLSVGKRERSGVYQTAKQRL
;
A
#
# COMPACT_ATOMS: atom_id res chain seq x y z
N MET A 1 -12.94 -1.93 14.31
CA MET A 1 -13.65 -1.42 13.13
C MET A 1 -12.81 -1.72 11.89
N THR A 2 -13.41 -2.30 10.86
CA THR A 2 -12.68 -2.66 9.65
C THR A 2 -12.75 -1.52 8.63
N TYR A 3 -11.59 -1.11 8.12
CA TYR A 3 -11.53 -0.09 7.07
C TYR A 3 -11.90 -0.71 5.73
N ASN A 4 -12.40 0.10 4.82
CA ASN A 4 -12.69 -0.31 3.45
C ASN A 4 -11.44 -0.16 2.59
N LEU A 5 -11.20 -1.13 1.71
CA LEU A 5 -10.05 -1.10 0.82
C LEU A 5 -10.43 -0.45 -0.52
N GLU A 6 -9.66 0.56 -0.91
CA GLU A 6 -9.78 1.17 -2.22
C GLU A 6 -8.40 1.28 -2.87
N PHE A 7 -8.37 1.33 -4.19
CA PHE A 7 -7.14 1.49 -4.95
C PHE A 7 -7.24 2.76 -5.80
N ASP A 8 -6.16 3.54 -5.82
CA ASP A 8 -5.95 4.49 -6.90
C ASP A 8 -5.98 3.69 -8.21
N SER A 9 -6.63 4.21 -9.26
CA SER A 9 -6.82 3.45 -10.50
C SER A 9 -5.50 2.97 -11.12
N ARG A 10 -4.45 3.78 -10.99
CA ARG A 10 -3.11 3.43 -11.49
C ARG A 10 -2.47 2.35 -10.64
N ALA A 11 -2.67 2.42 -9.32
CA ALA A 11 -2.19 1.40 -8.39
C ALA A 11 -2.88 0.06 -8.63
N LEU A 12 -4.17 0.08 -8.95
CA LEU A 12 -4.91 -1.14 -9.26
C LEU A 12 -4.32 -1.84 -10.49
N LYS A 13 -3.99 -1.07 -11.53
CA LYS A 13 -3.35 -1.63 -12.72
C LYS A 13 -2.00 -2.24 -12.39
N GLU A 14 -1.21 -1.56 -11.56
CA GLU A 14 0.09 -2.09 -11.12
C GLU A 14 -0.08 -3.39 -10.35
N PHE A 15 -1.08 -3.44 -9.46
CA PHE A 15 -1.37 -4.62 -8.67
C PHE A 15 -1.80 -5.80 -9.54
N GLN A 16 -2.67 -5.56 -10.53
CA GLN A 16 -3.18 -6.60 -11.40
C GLN A 16 -2.10 -7.21 -12.29
N LYS A 17 -1.03 -6.49 -12.57
CA LYS A 17 0.08 -6.98 -13.40
C LYS A 17 1.02 -7.91 -12.65
N MET A 18 0.91 -8.00 -11.31
CA MET A 18 1.80 -8.85 -10.53
C MET A 18 1.37 -10.31 -10.62
N GLY A 19 2.34 -11.21 -10.40
CA GLY A 19 2.06 -12.65 -10.36
C GLY A 19 1.15 -13.01 -9.17
N GLU A 20 0.42 -14.11 -9.31
CA GLU A 20 -0.53 -14.54 -8.27
C GLU A 20 0.09 -14.71 -6.88
N PRO A 21 1.30 -15.32 -6.72
CA PRO A 21 1.87 -15.45 -5.38
C PRO A 21 2.07 -14.11 -4.68
N VAL A 22 2.52 -13.10 -5.41
CA VAL A 22 2.74 -11.76 -4.87
C VAL A 22 1.41 -11.11 -4.50
N LYS A 23 0.41 -11.21 -5.37
CA LYS A 23 -0.93 -10.67 -5.10
C LYS A 23 -1.53 -11.30 -3.86
N LEU A 24 -1.41 -12.61 -3.69
CA LEU A 24 -1.94 -13.30 -2.52
C LEU A 24 -1.26 -12.84 -1.24
N GLN A 25 0.05 -12.64 -1.26
CA GLN A 25 0.77 -12.15 -0.10
C GLN A 25 0.31 -10.74 0.29
N PHE A 26 0.12 -9.87 -0.68
CA PHE A 26 -0.39 -8.52 -0.40
C PHE A 26 -1.83 -8.57 0.12
N LYS A 27 -2.68 -9.42 -0.45
CA LYS A 27 -4.06 -9.57 0.02
C LYS A 27 -4.13 -9.98 1.50
N LYS A 28 -3.28 -10.91 1.91
CA LYS A 28 -3.20 -11.32 3.32
C LYS A 28 -2.78 -10.16 4.22
N LYS A 29 -1.74 -9.43 3.82
CA LYS A 29 -1.27 -8.31 4.60
C LYS A 29 -2.28 -7.16 4.64
N LEU A 30 -2.97 -6.91 3.53
CA LEU A 30 -4.01 -5.89 3.48
C LEU A 30 -5.19 -6.25 4.38
N ALA A 31 -5.55 -7.52 4.47
CA ALA A 31 -6.61 -7.95 5.39
C ALA A 31 -6.27 -7.58 6.84
N GLU A 32 -5.01 -7.77 7.24
CA GLU A 32 -4.56 -7.37 8.56
C GLU A 32 -4.55 -5.85 8.73
N VAL A 33 -4.10 -5.13 7.70
CA VAL A 33 -4.03 -3.67 7.70
C VAL A 33 -5.42 -3.06 7.86
N LEU A 34 -6.44 -3.64 7.22
CA LEU A 34 -7.79 -3.10 7.31
C LEU A 34 -8.35 -3.12 8.74
N GLU A 35 -7.87 -4.03 9.58
CA GLU A 35 -8.26 -4.06 10.98
C GLU A 35 -7.54 -3.00 11.82
N GLN A 36 -6.24 -2.77 11.53
CA GLN A 36 -5.43 -1.76 12.22
C GLN A 36 -4.44 -1.13 11.24
N PRO A 37 -4.87 -0.10 10.49
CA PRO A 37 -4.01 0.45 9.43
C PRO A 37 -2.90 1.36 9.93
N HIS A 38 -3.01 1.90 11.15
CA HIS A 38 -1.99 2.79 11.70
C HIS A 38 -0.87 1.99 12.35
N ILE A 39 0.10 1.54 11.54
CA ILE A 39 1.23 0.73 12.01
C ILE A 39 2.47 1.63 12.08
N PRO A 40 2.86 2.12 13.28
CA PRO A 40 3.92 3.13 13.39
C PRO A 40 5.24 2.70 12.73
N ALA A 41 5.59 1.42 12.82
CA ALA A 41 6.84 0.91 12.26
C ALA A 41 6.90 1.04 10.74
N ASN A 42 5.76 1.16 10.07
CA ASN A 42 5.66 1.21 8.62
C ASN A 42 5.31 2.60 8.09
N ARG A 43 5.23 3.58 8.97
CA ARG A 43 4.87 4.94 8.56
C ARG A 43 5.96 5.56 7.69
N LEU A 44 5.54 6.27 6.65
CA LEU A 44 6.45 6.94 5.73
C LEU A 44 6.60 8.42 6.10
N ARG A 45 7.83 8.89 6.14
CA ARG A 45 8.11 10.30 6.41
C ARG A 45 7.77 11.13 5.17
N GLY A 46 7.21 12.31 5.40
CA GLY A 46 6.91 13.26 4.34
C GLY A 46 5.67 12.91 3.51
N LEU A 47 5.00 11.81 3.84
CA LEU A 47 3.76 11.39 3.19
C LEU A 47 2.69 11.29 4.27
N PRO A 48 1.78 12.29 4.36
CA PRO A 48 0.80 12.32 5.45
C PRO A 48 -0.09 11.08 5.44
N ASP A 49 -0.19 10.43 6.59
CA ASP A 49 -1.01 9.26 6.84
C ASP A 49 -0.71 8.09 5.90
N CYS A 50 0.52 8.00 5.40
CA CYS A 50 0.92 6.93 4.49
C CYS A 50 1.83 5.92 5.18
N TYR A 51 1.66 4.67 4.78
CA TYR A 51 2.36 3.52 5.33
C TYR A 51 2.79 2.59 4.20
N LYS A 52 3.75 1.73 4.48
CA LYS A 52 4.26 0.77 3.51
C LYS A 52 3.97 -0.65 3.93
N ILE A 53 3.85 -1.53 2.95
CA ILE A 53 3.89 -2.97 3.13
C ILE A 53 5.06 -3.49 2.30
N LYS A 54 5.97 -4.23 2.94
CA LYS A 54 7.13 -4.82 2.27
C LYS A 54 6.97 -6.32 2.14
N LEU A 55 7.25 -6.85 0.96
CA LEU A 55 7.43 -8.28 0.76
C LEU A 55 8.92 -8.53 0.58
N ARG A 56 9.58 -8.98 1.65
CA ARG A 56 11.04 -9.07 1.67
C ARG A 56 11.62 -10.01 0.62
N ALA A 57 11.01 -11.17 0.45
CA ALA A 57 11.53 -12.18 -0.47
C ALA A 57 11.48 -11.73 -1.93
N SER A 58 10.43 -11.06 -2.35
CA SER A 58 10.24 -10.64 -3.73
C SER A 58 10.73 -9.23 -4.00
N GLY A 59 10.94 -8.43 -2.96
CA GLY A 59 11.31 -7.02 -3.10
C GLY A 59 10.16 -6.10 -3.49
N TYR A 60 8.94 -6.61 -3.56
CA TYR A 60 7.78 -5.76 -3.85
C TYR A 60 7.39 -4.93 -2.65
N ARG A 61 6.85 -3.75 -2.94
CA ARG A 61 6.36 -2.81 -1.93
C ARG A 61 5.04 -2.21 -2.35
N LEU A 62 4.23 -1.87 -1.36
CA LEU A 62 2.93 -1.23 -1.55
C LEU A 62 2.86 -0.05 -0.59
N VAL A 63 2.34 1.08 -1.07
CA VAL A 63 2.09 2.26 -0.23
C VAL A 63 0.60 2.50 -0.17
N TYR A 64 0.08 2.70 1.04
CA TYR A 64 -1.31 3.04 1.25
C TYR A 64 -1.44 4.27 2.13
N GLN A 65 -2.55 4.99 1.95
CA GLN A 65 -2.93 6.13 2.77
C GLN A 65 -4.14 5.77 3.60
N VAL A 66 -4.14 6.17 4.88
CA VAL A 66 -5.29 5.95 5.75
C VAL A 66 -6.13 7.22 5.76
N ILE A 67 -7.40 7.10 5.38
CA ILE A 67 -8.34 8.22 5.37
C ILE A 67 -9.37 7.94 6.44
N ASP A 68 -9.10 8.40 7.67
CA ASP A 68 -9.90 8.06 8.83
C ASP A 68 -11.34 8.55 8.74
N VAL A 69 -11.55 9.75 8.21
CA VAL A 69 -12.91 10.31 8.10
C VAL A 69 -13.80 9.47 7.18
N GLN A 70 -13.22 8.74 6.23
CA GLN A 70 -13.95 7.89 5.30
C GLN A 70 -13.87 6.41 5.69
N ILE A 71 -13.03 6.09 6.68
CA ILE A 71 -12.75 4.71 7.08
C ILE A 71 -12.25 3.90 5.87
N VAL A 72 -11.28 4.47 5.16
CA VAL A 72 -10.73 3.92 3.91
C VAL A 72 -9.22 3.75 4.02
N VAL A 73 -8.72 2.63 3.51
CA VAL A 73 -7.31 2.42 3.21
C VAL A 73 -7.19 2.50 1.69
N LEU A 74 -6.51 3.53 1.21
CA LEU A 74 -6.34 3.79 -0.21
C LEU A 74 -4.94 3.38 -0.65
N VAL A 75 -4.85 2.39 -1.56
CA VAL A 75 -3.57 1.97 -2.11
C VAL A 75 -3.14 2.97 -3.18
N LEU A 76 -1.99 3.61 -2.97
CA LEU A 76 -1.47 4.66 -3.84
C LEU A 76 -0.51 4.14 -4.90
N SER A 77 0.32 3.16 -4.56
CA SER A 77 1.31 2.62 -5.49
C SER A 77 1.74 1.23 -5.09
N VAL A 78 2.12 0.43 -6.08
CA VAL A 78 2.61 -0.94 -5.89
C VAL A 78 3.73 -1.19 -6.91
N GLY A 79 4.82 -1.80 -6.47
CA GLY A 79 5.90 -2.13 -7.40
C GLY A 79 7.11 -2.71 -6.69
N LYS A 80 8.11 -3.07 -7.46
CA LYS A 80 9.39 -3.51 -6.92
C LYS A 80 10.16 -2.32 -6.37
N ARG A 81 10.97 -2.59 -5.35
CA ARG A 81 11.88 -1.58 -4.84
C ARG A 81 12.96 -1.29 -5.88
N GLU A 82 12.85 -0.12 -6.51
CA GLU A 82 13.88 0.40 -7.39
C GLU A 82 14.08 1.87 -7.06
N ARG A 83 15.16 2.20 -6.35
CA ARG A 83 15.53 3.59 -6.03
C ARG A 83 14.38 4.41 -5.46
N SER A 84 13.58 3.82 -4.59
CA SER A 84 12.43 4.48 -3.95
C SER A 84 11.32 4.91 -4.93
N GLY A 85 11.27 4.30 -6.12
CA GLY A 85 10.27 4.67 -7.13
C GLY A 85 8.83 4.53 -6.65
N VAL A 86 8.53 3.47 -5.88
CA VAL A 86 7.19 3.25 -5.34
C VAL A 86 6.77 4.40 -4.41
N TYR A 87 7.69 4.89 -3.60
CA TYR A 87 7.41 6.00 -2.66
C TYR A 87 7.24 7.33 -3.39
N GLN A 88 8.08 7.58 -4.39
CA GLN A 88 7.96 8.79 -5.22
C GLN A 88 6.63 8.81 -5.96
N THR A 89 6.24 7.68 -6.52
CA THR A 89 4.96 7.55 -7.22
C THR A 89 3.79 7.80 -6.27
N ALA A 90 3.84 7.25 -5.06
CA ALA A 90 2.81 7.48 -4.06
C ALA A 90 2.68 8.96 -3.73
N LYS A 91 3.82 9.64 -3.56
CA LYS A 91 3.85 11.07 -3.28
C LYS A 91 3.16 11.88 -4.38
N GLN A 92 3.37 11.51 -5.63
CA GLN A 92 2.77 12.20 -6.77
C GLN A 92 1.25 11.97 -6.85
N ARG A 93 0.75 10.91 -6.25
CA ARG A 93 -0.67 10.54 -6.28
C ARG A 93 -1.47 11.03 -5.09
N LEU A 94 -0.81 11.69 -4.14
CA LEU A 94 -1.49 12.24 -2.96
C LEU A 94 -2.39 13.43 -3.29
#